data_676fece18a11d1d176aa8416384e72bb
#
_entry.id   676fece18a11d1d176aa8416384e72bb
#
_cell.length_a   1.000
_cell.length_b   1.000
_cell.length_c   1.000
_cell.angle_alpha   90.00
_cell.angle_beta   90.00
_cell.angle_gamma   90.00
#
_symmetry.space_group_name_H-M   'P 1'
#
loop_
_entity.id
_entity.type
_entity.pdbx_description
1 polymer ?
#
loop_
_entity_poly.entity_id
_entity_poly.type
_entity_poly.pdbx_seq_one_letter_code
_entity_poly.pdbx_strand_id
1 'polypeptide(L)'
;YVGFYDNNVMQLVHGLSQKWDAEYKNLPREQQDAVIKQIVDSTTPSMPPRERTSVARTVDFAIGRGQIAAVRATVHGITPYISTGAVQVAAVMKLLDGETAKVGFASASKAFGHRYLLGFLEQRGLARATVTQL
;
A
#
# COMPACT_ATOMS: atom_id res chain seq x y z
N TYR A 1 0.23 8.40 0.49
CA TYR A 1 -0.59 7.28 0.02
C TYR A 1 -2.03 7.48 0.47
N VAL A 2 -2.96 7.38 -0.44
CA VAL A 2 -4.39 7.40 -0.14
C VAL A 2 -5.00 6.13 -0.75
N GLY A 3 -5.53 5.27 0.11
CA GLY A 3 -6.26 4.07 -0.32
C GLY A 3 -7.77 4.34 -0.24
N PHE A 4 -8.51 3.90 -1.25
CA PHE A 4 -9.96 3.99 -1.29
C PHE A 4 -10.57 2.60 -1.14
N TYR A 5 -11.52 2.47 -0.23
CA TYR A 5 -12.35 1.30 -0.02
C TYR A 5 -13.80 1.62 -0.41
N ASP A 6 -14.77 0.88 0.11
CA ASP A 6 -16.17 1.24 -0.07
C ASP A 6 -16.55 2.52 0.71
N ASN A 7 -17.71 3.09 0.36
CA ASN A 7 -18.16 4.35 0.96
C ASN A 7 -18.34 4.28 2.49
N ASN A 8 -18.70 3.12 3.04
CA ASN A 8 -18.89 2.97 4.48
C ASN A 8 -17.56 3.09 5.23
N VAL A 9 -16.52 2.44 4.70
CA VAL A 9 -15.16 2.54 5.25
C VAL A 9 -14.64 3.97 5.12
N MET A 10 -14.88 4.64 4.00
CA MET A 10 -14.48 6.04 3.80
C MET A 10 -15.18 6.97 4.78
N GLN A 11 -16.47 6.80 5.00
CA GLN A 11 -17.24 7.59 6.00
C GLN A 11 -16.72 7.34 7.42
N LEU A 12 -16.42 6.09 7.78
CA LEU A 12 -15.84 5.75 9.07
C LEU A 12 -14.51 6.43 9.29
N VAL A 13 -13.58 6.32 8.32
CA VAL A 13 -12.26 6.94 8.39
C VAL A 13 -12.36 8.45 8.47
N HIS A 14 -13.25 9.05 7.68
CA HIS A 14 -13.47 10.50 7.70
C HIS A 14 -14.03 10.96 9.06
N GLY A 15 -15.02 10.25 9.60
CA GLY A 15 -15.59 10.55 10.92
C GLY A 15 -14.56 10.43 12.04
N LEU A 16 -13.73 9.38 12.02
CA LEU A 16 -12.64 9.23 12.99
C LEU A 16 -11.60 10.36 12.85
N SER A 17 -11.26 10.75 11.63
CA SER A 17 -10.31 11.85 11.39
C SER A 17 -10.86 13.19 11.90
N GLN A 18 -12.12 13.49 11.63
CA GLN A 18 -12.77 14.71 12.14
C GLN A 18 -12.80 14.72 13.67
N LYS A 19 -13.18 13.60 14.29
CA LYS A 19 -13.22 13.47 15.74
C LYS A 19 -11.83 13.62 16.35
N TRP A 20 -10.82 13.03 15.72
CA TRP A 20 -9.43 13.19 16.14
C TRP A 20 -8.99 14.64 16.14
N ASP A 21 -9.23 15.35 15.04
CA ASP A 21 -8.86 16.77 14.91
C ASP A 21 -9.61 17.69 15.90
N ALA A 22 -10.86 17.38 16.19
CA ALA A 22 -11.69 18.19 17.09
C ALA A 22 -11.41 17.95 18.58
N GLU A 23 -11.20 16.68 18.98
CA GLU A 23 -11.23 16.30 20.38
C GLU A 23 -9.85 15.85 20.92
N TYR A 24 -9.02 15.16 20.10
CA TYR A 24 -7.87 14.42 20.60
C TYR A 24 -6.50 14.99 20.22
N LYS A 25 -6.44 15.70 19.12
CA LYS A 25 -5.17 16.21 18.54
C LYS A 25 -4.34 17.06 19.50
N ASN A 26 -5.00 17.85 20.36
CA ASN A 26 -4.35 18.76 21.28
C ASN A 26 -4.19 18.20 22.71
N LEU A 27 -4.57 16.95 22.94
CA LEU A 27 -4.39 16.30 24.24
C LEU A 27 -2.92 15.96 24.49
N PRO A 28 -2.49 15.83 25.75
CA PRO A 28 -1.19 15.27 26.09
C PRO A 28 -0.98 13.88 25.47
N ARG A 29 0.26 13.55 25.13
CA ARG A 29 0.61 12.30 24.45
C ARG A 29 0.06 11.04 25.11
N GLU A 30 0.14 10.97 26.43
CA GLU A 30 -0.40 9.82 27.18
C GLU A 30 -1.91 9.62 27.00
N GLN A 31 -2.65 10.73 26.93
CA GLN A 31 -4.11 10.67 26.70
C GLN A 31 -4.42 10.29 25.25
N GLN A 32 -3.64 10.78 24.28
CA GLN A 32 -3.75 10.35 22.88
C GLN A 32 -3.49 8.85 22.74
N ASP A 33 -2.45 8.33 23.37
CA ASP A 33 -2.09 6.91 23.33
C ASP A 33 -3.18 6.04 24.01
N ALA A 34 -3.79 6.53 25.10
CA ALA A 34 -4.92 5.85 25.73
C ALA A 34 -6.16 5.78 24.82
N VAL A 35 -6.47 6.86 24.11
CA VAL A 35 -7.58 6.90 23.13
C VAL A 35 -7.31 5.96 21.96
N ILE A 36 -6.10 5.99 21.40
CA ILE A 36 -5.69 5.07 20.32
C ILE A 36 -5.83 3.62 20.78
N LYS A 37 -5.33 3.31 21.98
CA LYS A 37 -5.47 1.96 22.55
C LYS A 37 -6.91 1.54 22.69
N GLN A 38 -7.79 2.41 23.19
CA GLN A 38 -9.22 2.13 23.33
C GLN A 38 -9.88 1.86 21.97
N ILE A 39 -9.56 2.65 20.92
CA ILE A 39 -10.05 2.43 19.56
C ILE A 39 -9.57 1.07 19.03
N VAL A 40 -8.30 0.75 19.18
CA VAL A 40 -7.72 -0.53 18.74
C VAL A 40 -8.36 -1.70 19.48
N ASP A 41 -8.49 -1.63 20.80
CA ASP A 41 -9.04 -2.70 21.63
C ASP A 41 -10.55 -2.92 21.35
N SER A 42 -11.28 -1.87 20.92
CA SER A 42 -12.68 -1.98 20.50
C SER A 42 -12.86 -2.57 19.10
N THR A 43 -11.78 -2.64 18.31
CA THR A 43 -11.82 -3.18 16.96
C THR A 43 -11.69 -4.69 17.00
N THR A 44 -12.75 -5.41 16.60
CA THR A 44 -12.68 -6.87 16.51
C THR A 44 -11.79 -7.28 15.33
N PRO A 45 -10.69 -8.01 15.56
CA PRO A 45 -9.90 -8.54 14.47
C PRO A 45 -10.76 -9.47 13.61
N SER A 46 -10.90 -9.15 12.35
CA SER A 46 -11.57 -10.03 11.40
C SER A 46 -10.58 -10.51 10.36
N MET A 47 -10.78 -11.75 9.90
CA MET A 47 -10.05 -12.22 8.73
C MET A 47 -10.36 -11.29 7.55
N PRO A 48 -9.36 -10.87 6.78
CA PRO A 48 -9.61 -10.15 5.55
C PRO A 48 -10.62 -10.92 4.68
N PRO A 49 -11.60 -10.23 4.06
CA PRO A 49 -12.54 -10.91 3.19
C PRO A 49 -11.79 -11.63 2.08
N ARG A 50 -12.26 -12.81 1.69
CA ARG A 50 -11.69 -13.52 0.54
C ARG A 50 -11.87 -12.65 -0.70
N GLU A 51 -10.76 -12.28 -1.30
CA GLU A 51 -10.79 -11.48 -2.50
C GLU A 51 -11.35 -12.27 -3.69
N ARG A 52 -12.26 -11.65 -4.41
CA ARG A 52 -12.76 -12.18 -5.68
C ARG A 52 -11.78 -11.78 -6.79
N THR A 53 -10.84 -12.64 -7.09
CA THR A 53 -9.76 -12.38 -8.06
C THR A 53 -10.27 -12.04 -9.46
N SER A 54 -11.48 -12.51 -9.81
CA SER A 54 -12.11 -12.22 -11.09
C SER A 54 -12.61 -10.78 -11.25
N VAL A 55 -12.90 -10.09 -10.14
CA VAL A 55 -13.47 -8.74 -10.15
C VAL A 55 -12.65 -7.70 -9.42
N ALA A 56 -11.89 -8.10 -8.41
CA ALA A 56 -11.07 -7.16 -7.63
C ALA A 56 -9.93 -6.59 -8.49
N ARG A 57 -9.82 -5.28 -8.48
CA ARG A 57 -8.78 -4.51 -9.20
C ARG A 57 -8.24 -3.44 -8.30
N THR A 58 -6.94 -3.13 -8.48
CA THR A 58 -6.27 -2.00 -7.84
C THR A 58 -5.75 -1.05 -8.89
N VAL A 59 -5.73 0.22 -8.56
CA VAL A 59 -5.07 1.26 -9.33
C VAL A 59 -4.24 2.09 -8.37
N ASP A 60 -2.94 1.95 -8.49
CA ASP A 60 -1.98 2.73 -7.71
C ASP A 60 -1.27 3.71 -8.63
N PHE A 61 -1.09 4.95 -8.20
CA PHE A 61 -0.36 5.92 -8.99
C PHE A 61 0.56 6.79 -8.14
N ALA A 62 1.64 7.23 -8.76
CA ALA A 62 2.56 8.22 -8.21
C ALA A 62 2.83 9.31 -9.25
N ILE A 63 2.93 10.54 -8.78
CA ILE A 63 3.27 11.70 -9.62
C ILE A 63 4.62 12.23 -9.19
N GLY A 64 5.58 12.23 -10.12
CA GLY A 64 6.85 12.92 -9.99
C GLY A 64 6.81 14.25 -10.73
N ARG A 65 7.21 15.34 -10.06
CA ARG A 65 7.32 16.67 -10.65
C ARG A 65 8.76 17.14 -10.57
N GLY A 66 9.34 17.45 -11.72
CA GLY A 66 10.62 18.13 -11.86
C GLY A 66 10.43 19.57 -12.31
N GLN A 67 11.54 20.26 -12.56
CA GLN A 67 11.51 21.64 -13.06
C GLN A 67 11.02 21.74 -14.51
N ILE A 68 11.27 20.70 -15.31
CA ILE A 68 11.00 20.72 -16.77
C ILE A 68 9.80 19.87 -17.14
N ALA A 69 9.51 18.82 -16.38
CA ALA A 69 8.46 17.87 -16.71
C ALA A 69 7.80 17.29 -15.45
N ALA A 70 6.57 16.84 -15.62
CA ALA A 70 5.87 16.01 -14.65
C ALA A 70 5.49 14.68 -15.29
N VAL A 71 5.58 13.60 -14.53
CA VAL A 71 5.23 12.26 -14.98
C VAL A 71 4.32 11.58 -13.97
N ARG A 72 3.40 10.77 -14.47
CA ARG A 72 2.57 9.88 -13.65
C ARG A 72 2.89 8.44 -13.99
N ALA A 73 3.32 7.67 -13.00
CA ALA A 73 3.38 6.21 -13.06
C ALA A 73 2.08 5.64 -12.50
N THR A 74 1.44 4.74 -13.23
CA THR A 74 0.20 4.07 -12.81
C THR A 74 0.39 2.57 -12.89
N VAL A 75 0.01 1.85 -11.84
CA VAL A 75 0.01 0.38 -11.80
C VAL A 75 -1.43 -0.09 -11.64
N HIS A 76 -1.91 -0.81 -12.63
CA HIS A 76 -3.18 -1.53 -12.57
C HIS A 76 -2.90 -2.94 -12.11
N GLY A 77 -3.44 -3.34 -10.98
CA GLY A 77 -3.26 -4.66 -10.39
C GLY A 77 -4.58 -5.41 -10.23
N ILE A 78 -4.46 -6.70 -9.89
CA ILE A 78 -5.63 -7.51 -9.53
C ILE A 78 -6.05 -7.23 -8.09
N THR A 79 -5.65 -8.07 -7.15
CA THR A 79 -5.97 -7.92 -5.73
C THR A 79 -4.72 -7.57 -4.93
N PRO A 80 -4.83 -6.72 -3.88
CA PRO A 80 -3.66 -6.32 -3.10
C PRO A 80 -2.98 -7.51 -2.41
N TYR A 81 -3.75 -8.46 -1.87
CA TYR A 81 -3.17 -9.60 -1.13
C TYR A 81 -2.45 -10.57 -2.04
N ILE A 82 -2.99 -10.90 -3.22
CA ILE A 82 -2.31 -11.76 -4.19
C ILE A 82 -1.06 -11.07 -4.73
N SER A 83 -1.15 -9.78 -5.04
CA SER A 83 0.01 -9.01 -5.49
C SER A 83 1.10 -8.96 -4.42
N THR A 84 0.73 -8.80 -3.13
CA THR A 84 1.67 -8.85 -2.01
C THR A 84 2.34 -10.21 -1.90
N GLY A 85 1.58 -11.30 -1.97
CA GLY A 85 2.14 -12.66 -1.96
C GLY A 85 3.11 -12.90 -3.13
N ALA A 86 2.76 -12.44 -4.33
CA ALA A 86 3.62 -12.55 -5.50
C ALA A 86 4.93 -11.75 -5.36
N VAL A 87 4.86 -10.55 -4.80
CA VAL A 87 6.06 -9.73 -4.49
C VAL A 87 6.93 -10.41 -3.44
N GLN A 88 6.34 -11.05 -2.42
CA GLN A 88 7.10 -11.81 -1.44
C GLN A 88 7.83 -12.99 -2.08
N VAL A 89 7.17 -13.74 -2.97
CA VAL A 89 7.81 -14.83 -3.73
C VAL A 89 8.97 -14.30 -4.57
N ALA A 90 8.77 -13.19 -5.30
CA ALA A 90 9.84 -12.57 -6.09
C ALA A 90 11.04 -12.16 -5.20
N ALA A 91 10.76 -11.61 -4.02
CA ALA A 91 11.80 -11.24 -3.05
C ALA A 91 12.58 -12.47 -2.54
N VAL A 92 11.89 -13.55 -2.20
CA VAL A 92 12.52 -14.81 -1.76
C VAL A 92 13.41 -15.38 -2.87
N MET A 93 12.95 -15.38 -4.12
CA MET A 93 13.77 -15.85 -5.25
C MET A 93 15.07 -15.03 -5.35
N LYS A 94 15.00 -13.71 -5.28
CA LYS A 94 16.19 -12.84 -5.28
C LYS A 94 17.12 -13.08 -4.09
N LEU A 95 16.58 -13.36 -2.92
CA LEU A 95 17.38 -13.71 -1.74
C LEU A 95 18.14 -15.03 -1.93
N LEU A 96 17.48 -16.05 -2.48
CA LEU A 96 18.09 -17.35 -2.74
C LEU A 96 19.21 -17.27 -3.80
N ASP A 97 19.04 -16.39 -4.78
CA ASP A 97 20.05 -16.11 -5.81
C ASP A 97 21.22 -15.25 -5.30
N GLY A 98 21.14 -14.74 -4.06
CA GLY A 98 22.13 -13.82 -3.48
C GLY A 98 22.11 -12.41 -4.10
N GLU A 99 21.10 -12.08 -4.86
CA GLU A 99 20.98 -10.83 -5.62
C GLU A 99 20.17 -9.77 -4.87
N THR A 100 20.71 -9.27 -3.78
CA THR A 100 20.07 -8.16 -3.04
C THR A 100 20.89 -6.88 -3.16
N ALA A 101 20.24 -5.77 -3.48
CA ALA A 101 20.90 -4.47 -3.57
C ALA A 101 21.20 -3.87 -2.19
N LYS A 102 20.49 -4.30 -1.15
CA LYS A 102 20.64 -3.76 0.21
C LYS A 102 20.27 -4.79 1.29
N VAL A 103 21.11 -4.84 2.32
CA VAL A 103 20.90 -5.66 3.51
C VAL A 103 20.35 -4.79 4.65
N GLY A 104 19.58 -5.40 5.55
CA GLY A 104 18.94 -4.74 6.68
C GLY A 104 17.54 -4.21 6.36
N PHE A 105 17.03 -3.29 7.17
CA PHE A 105 15.69 -2.73 6.97
C PHE A 105 15.65 -1.83 5.73
N ALA A 106 14.90 -2.26 4.73
CA ALA A 106 14.73 -1.55 3.47
C ALA A 106 13.34 -1.80 2.86
N SER A 107 12.83 -0.87 2.05
CA SER A 107 11.65 -1.15 1.24
C SER A 107 11.97 -2.20 0.17
N ALA A 108 10.98 -2.98 -0.25
CA ALA A 108 11.14 -4.00 -1.29
C ALA A 108 11.76 -3.43 -2.58
N SER A 109 11.36 -2.22 -2.99
CA SER A 109 11.92 -1.56 -4.16
C SER A 109 13.39 -1.19 -4.02
N LYS A 110 13.87 -0.86 -2.81
CA LYS A 110 15.29 -0.59 -2.55
C LYS A 110 16.12 -1.86 -2.43
N ALA A 111 15.55 -2.93 -1.87
CA ALA A 111 16.24 -4.20 -1.69
C ALA A 111 16.37 -4.99 -3.00
N PHE A 112 15.31 -5.04 -3.80
CA PHE A 112 15.20 -5.93 -4.96
C PHE A 112 15.06 -5.20 -6.30
N GLY A 113 14.82 -3.90 -6.29
CA GLY A 113 14.62 -3.09 -7.50
C GLY A 113 13.16 -3.10 -7.98
N HIS A 114 12.62 -1.92 -8.22
CA HIS A 114 11.23 -1.75 -8.66
C HIS A 114 10.94 -2.37 -10.02
N ARG A 115 11.91 -2.31 -10.97
CA ARG A 115 11.73 -2.89 -12.31
C ARG A 115 11.61 -4.41 -12.27
N TYR A 116 12.40 -5.07 -11.44
CA TYR A 116 12.29 -6.51 -11.24
C TYR A 116 10.94 -6.91 -10.67
N LEU A 117 10.51 -6.25 -9.58
CA LEU A 117 9.26 -6.56 -8.92
C LEU A 117 8.05 -6.32 -9.82
N LEU A 118 8.01 -5.19 -10.53
CA LEU A 118 6.93 -4.91 -11.49
C LEU A 118 6.95 -5.89 -12.66
N GLY A 119 8.12 -6.16 -13.25
CA GLY A 119 8.25 -7.14 -14.32
C GLY A 119 7.82 -8.54 -13.91
N PHE A 120 8.10 -8.94 -12.66
CA PHE A 120 7.62 -10.22 -12.11
C PHE A 120 6.10 -10.32 -12.07
N LEU A 121 5.42 -9.22 -11.67
CA LEU A 121 3.97 -9.14 -11.66
C LEU A 121 3.37 -9.11 -13.07
N GLU A 122 3.97 -8.32 -13.96
CA GLU A 122 3.51 -8.18 -15.35
C GLU A 122 3.59 -9.50 -16.14
N GLN A 123 4.71 -10.21 -16.03
CA GLN A 123 4.91 -11.51 -16.68
C GLN A 123 3.87 -12.57 -16.25
N ARG A 124 3.27 -12.38 -15.08
CA ARG A 124 2.24 -13.27 -14.51
C ARG A 124 0.82 -12.75 -14.71
N GLY A 125 0.66 -11.63 -15.42
CA GLY A 125 -0.64 -11.00 -15.62
C GLY A 125 -1.28 -10.45 -14.34
N LEU A 126 -0.48 -10.22 -13.29
CA LEU A 126 -0.96 -9.73 -11.98
C LEU A 126 -1.02 -8.21 -11.91
N ALA A 127 -0.22 -7.54 -12.73
CA ALA A 127 -0.22 -6.09 -12.82
C ALA A 127 0.15 -5.62 -14.24
N ARG A 128 -0.10 -4.34 -14.51
CA ARG A 128 0.39 -3.60 -15.67
C ARG A 128 0.80 -2.20 -15.25
N ALA A 129 2.04 -1.83 -15.51
CA ALA A 129 2.56 -0.50 -15.23
C ALA A 129 2.58 0.36 -16.50
N THR A 130 2.22 1.62 -16.34
CA THR A 130 2.28 2.64 -17.42
C THR A 130 2.87 3.93 -16.88
N VAL A 131 3.63 4.63 -17.71
CA VAL A 131 4.18 5.97 -17.38
C VAL A 131 3.67 6.94 -18.43
N THR A 132 3.06 8.03 -17.97
CA THR A 132 2.53 9.10 -18.82
C THR A 132 3.18 10.44 -18.43
N GLN A 133 3.54 11.24 -19.41
CA GLN A 133 3.91 12.63 -19.19
C GLN A 133 2.64 13.45 -18.92
N LEU A 134 2.72 14.37 -17.96
CA LEU A 134 1.63 15.26 -17.57
C LEU A 134 1.84 16.66 -18.11
#